data_f0243a598d2b917c9b8e8d19ec04a796
#
_entry.id   f0243a598d2b917c9b8e8d19ec04a796
#
_cell.length_a   1.000
_cell.length_b   1.000
_cell.length_c   1.000
_cell.angle_alpha   90.00
_cell.angle_beta   90.00
_cell.angle_gamma   90.00
#
_symmetry.space_group_name_H-M   'P 1'
#
loop_
_entity.id
_entity.type
_entity.pdbx_description
1 polymer ?
#
loop_
_entity_poly.entity_id
_entity_poly.type
_entity_poly.pdbx_seq_one_letter_code
_entity_poly.pdbx_strand_id
1 'polypeptide(L)'
;MSLRFEFIQVAMGLRERLSAVPSVHEWQVLFEFCKRQSLLGVGFAAVEKLHEVGVECPADIRLKWYGYALKIERMNEKLNMQCGEITKRYEHDGLRCCILKGQGNLLNYPESLRMRRTPGDIDLWCITPPSGLSMPNATLRDYTNYHGINAVIEYVRMQYRLQGIDANPKACYHHIDAPSMDGTKVEVHYRPAFLRSPLRNWRMQRWFEHHADECMKNKTHLGFSMMTSSVNVVYHMCHLYTHIFEGGVGLRQLMDYYFALRVWHNDVMECKDLQSQGMWSEGLGTPVMSAQEVMAVIRSFGMGKFVGAVMFVINEVFGGANENEKGQRRTWRKTDGGPQADFVGKRESSEFKQILNGGPQADDGGERKLKRINRELKENNFAPWMICEPNEKEGRRLLDEIMKGGNFGQYDTRDAALKKGGMMKHGIWKLKRVMRLVRSYPEEALWEPVFRFYHLLWRMIHR
;
A
#
# COMPACT_ATOMS: atom_id res chain seq x y z
N MET A 1 -22.50 15.73 3.04
CA MET A 1 -21.46 14.91 2.41
C MET A 1 -21.27 15.37 0.97
N SER A 2 -20.09 15.27 0.37
CA SER A 2 -19.89 15.68 -1.02
C SER A 2 -20.42 14.61 -1.98
N LEU A 3 -21.14 15.00 -3.02
CA LEU A 3 -21.63 14.11 -4.10
C LEU A 3 -20.50 13.20 -4.66
N ARG A 4 -19.25 13.69 -4.68
CA ARG A 4 -18.08 12.92 -5.12
C ARG A 4 -17.81 11.72 -4.21
N PHE A 5 -17.96 11.87 -2.91
CA PHE A 5 -17.72 10.78 -1.94
C PHE A 5 -18.89 9.79 -1.96
N GLU A 6 -20.13 10.28 -2.04
CA GLU A 6 -21.30 9.42 -2.23
C GLU A 6 -21.16 8.54 -3.47
N PHE A 7 -20.68 9.12 -4.58
CA PHE A 7 -20.44 8.40 -5.82
C PHE A 7 -19.42 7.26 -5.66
N ILE A 8 -18.32 7.51 -4.93
CA ILE A 8 -17.34 6.45 -4.62
C ILE A 8 -17.95 5.40 -3.69
N GLN A 9 -18.76 5.81 -2.71
CA GLN A 9 -19.45 4.87 -1.81
C GLN A 9 -20.45 3.98 -2.57
N VAL A 10 -21.13 4.50 -3.59
CA VAL A 10 -21.97 3.69 -4.49
C VAL A 10 -21.13 2.68 -5.25
N ALA A 11 -19.96 3.09 -5.82
CA ALA A 11 -19.05 2.17 -6.48
C ALA A 11 -18.66 1.01 -5.57
N MET A 12 -18.34 1.31 -4.32
CA MET A 12 -17.90 0.33 -3.31
C MET A 12 -19.06 -0.51 -2.73
N GLY A 13 -20.32 -0.22 -3.05
CA GLY A 13 -21.48 -0.89 -2.49
C GLY A 13 -21.78 -0.54 -1.03
N LEU A 14 -21.25 0.57 -0.54
CA LEU A 14 -21.50 1.11 0.80
C LEU A 14 -22.76 1.99 0.85
N ARG A 15 -23.28 2.32 -0.32
CA ARG A 15 -24.48 3.14 -0.53
C ARG A 15 -25.19 2.67 -1.81
N GLU A 16 -26.50 2.66 -1.81
CA GLU A 16 -27.30 2.25 -2.98
C GLU A 16 -27.58 3.42 -3.94
N ARG A 17 -27.77 4.63 -3.42
CA ARG A 17 -28.19 5.82 -4.19
C ARG A 17 -27.40 7.05 -3.80
N LEU A 18 -27.37 8.03 -4.69
CA LEU A 18 -26.90 9.37 -4.41
C LEU A 18 -27.99 10.20 -3.69
N SER A 19 -27.59 11.22 -2.97
CA SER A 19 -28.51 12.16 -2.30
C SER A 19 -29.31 13.01 -3.30
N ALA A 20 -28.79 13.18 -4.52
CA ALA A 20 -29.46 13.86 -5.65
C ALA A 20 -29.05 13.23 -6.98
N VAL A 21 -29.93 13.30 -7.97
CA VAL A 21 -29.60 12.88 -9.35
C VAL A 21 -28.66 13.90 -9.97
N PRO A 22 -27.47 13.49 -10.45
CA PRO A 22 -26.51 14.44 -11.01
C PRO A 22 -27.02 15.08 -12.32
N SER A 23 -26.86 16.39 -12.46
CA SER A 23 -26.98 17.11 -13.71
C SER A 23 -25.87 16.70 -14.70
N VAL A 24 -26.01 17.04 -15.99
CA VAL A 24 -24.99 16.78 -17.03
C VAL A 24 -23.62 17.34 -16.60
N HIS A 25 -23.60 18.56 -16.04
CA HIS A 25 -22.39 19.19 -15.55
C HIS A 25 -21.76 18.41 -14.37
N GLU A 26 -22.57 17.94 -13.42
CA GLU A 26 -22.09 17.15 -12.29
C GLU A 26 -21.53 15.80 -12.72
N TRP A 27 -22.10 15.15 -13.75
CA TRP A 27 -21.50 13.95 -14.34
C TRP A 27 -20.10 14.22 -14.92
N GLN A 28 -19.90 15.36 -15.60
CA GLN A 28 -18.57 15.77 -16.06
C GLN A 28 -17.59 16.00 -14.88
N VAL A 29 -18.07 16.66 -13.82
CA VAL A 29 -17.28 16.88 -12.59
C VAL A 29 -16.91 15.56 -11.92
N LEU A 30 -17.81 14.58 -11.85
CA LEU A 30 -17.55 13.24 -11.30
C LEU A 30 -16.52 12.49 -12.16
N PHE A 31 -16.63 12.55 -13.48
CA PHE A 31 -15.65 11.96 -14.39
C PHE A 31 -14.25 12.55 -14.18
N GLU A 32 -14.12 13.87 -14.18
CA GLU A 32 -12.83 14.54 -13.99
C GLU A 32 -12.27 14.31 -12.57
N PHE A 33 -13.12 14.24 -11.55
CA PHE A 33 -12.72 13.86 -10.20
C PHE A 33 -12.12 12.44 -10.17
N CYS A 34 -12.80 11.45 -10.75
CA CYS A 34 -12.30 10.08 -10.83
C CYS A 34 -10.99 9.99 -11.62
N LYS A 35 -10.86 10.76 -12.72
CA LYS A 35 -9.64 10.85 -13.51
C LYS A 35 -8.47 11.40 -12.68
N ARG A 36 -8.68 12.52 -11.98
CA ARG A 36 -7.66 13.16 -11.11
C ARG A 36 -7.21 12.27 -9.95
N GLN A 37 -8.10 11.43 -9.44
CA GLN A 37 -7.82 10.53 -8.32
C GLN A 37 -7.41 9.10 -8.76
N SER A 38 -7.27 8.86 -10.09
CA SER A 38 -7.00 7.53 -10.66
C SER A 38 -8.04 6.47 -10.25
N LEU A 39 -9.31 6.87 -10.25
CA LEU A 39 -10.46 6.04 -9.89
C LEU A 39 -11.43 5.82 -11.05
N LEU A 40 -11.01 6.01 -12.33
CA LEU A 40 -11.92 5.90 -13.46
C LEU A 40 -12.61 4.54 -13.55
N GLY A 41 -11.90 3.44 -13.39
CA GLY A 41 -12.51 2.11 -13.43
C GLY A 41 -13.50 1.91 -12.28
N VAL A 42 -13.11 2.27 -11.05
CA VAL A 42 -14.01 2.21 -9.87
C VAL A 42 -15.22 3.14 -10.06
N GLY A 43 -15.01 4.36 -10.57
CA GLY A 43 -16.10 5.28 -10.85
C GLY A 43 -17.08 4.73 -11.89
N PHE A 44 -16.59 3.97 -12.88
CA PHE A 44 -17.50 3.35 -13.86
C PHE A 44 -18.40 2.27 -13.21
N ALA A 45 -17.90 1.53 -12.21
CA ALA A 45 -18.74 0.63 -11.44
C ALA A 45 -19.88 1.35 -10.70
N ALA A 46 -19.70 2.62 -10.30
CA ALA A 46 -20.80 3.44 -9.77
C ALA A 46 -21.80 3.80 -10.87
N VAL A 47 -21.33 4.13 -12.08
CA VAL A 47 -22.22 4.42 -13.23
C VAL A 47 -23.11 3.21 -13.54
N GLU A 48 -22.55 2.00 -13.56
CA GLU A 48 -23.29 0.75 -13.78
C GLU A 48 -24.36 0.54 -12.71
N LYS A 49 -23.99 0.63 -11.42
CA LYS A 49 -24.94 0.47 -10.30
C LYS A 49 -26.05 1.53 -10.28
N LEU A 50 -25.72 2.77 -10.61
CA LEU A 50 -26.71 3.86 -10.69
C LEU A 50 -27.69 3.66 -11.84
N HIS A 51 -27.23 3.13 -12.97
CA HIS A 51 -28.10 2.75 -14.09
C HIS A 51 -29.11 1.67 -13.69
N GLU A 52 -28.70 0.66 -12.93
CA GLU A 52 -29.58 -0.40 -12.40
C GLU A 52 -30.74 0.15 -11.54
N VAL A 53 -30.55 1.31 -10.90
CA VAL A 53 -31.56 1.98 -10.07
C VAL A 53 -32.21 3.18 -10.77
N GLY A 54 -32.06 3.28 -12.10
CA GLY A 54 -32.74 4.27 -12.95
C GLY A 54 -32.10 5.67 -12.96
N VAL A 55 -30.82 5.80 -12.53
CA VAL A 55 -30.07 7.07 -12.63
C VAL A 55 -29.15 7.03 -13.84
N GLU A 56 -29.49 7.79 -14.88
CA GLU A 56 -28.81 7.75 -16.16
C GLU A 56 -27.62 8.73 -16.23
N CYS A 57 -26.46 8.19 -16.64
CA CYS A 57 -25.32 9.00 -17.06
C CYS A 57 -25.50 9.39 -18.54
N PRO A 58 -25.25 10.66 -18.96
CA PRO A 58 -25.29 11.07 -20.36
C PRO A 58 -24.49 10.12 -21.26
N ALA A 59 -25.06 9.76 -22.42
CA ALA A 59 -24.55 8.69 -23.28
C ALA A 59 -23.11 8.92 -23.74
N ASP A 60 -22.73 10.15 -24.07
CA ASP A 60 -21.37 10.53 -24.48
C ASP A 60 -20.34 10.36 -23.34
N ILE A 61 -20.70 10.77 -22.12
CA ILE A 61 -19.86 10.62 -20.93
C ILE A 61 -19.75 9.13 -20.57
N ARG A 62 -20.87 8.39 -20.59
CA ARG A 62 -20.91 6.95 -20.28
C ARG A 62 -20.03 6.15 -21.24
N LEU A 63 -20.14 6.39 -22.54
CA LEU A 63 -19.34 5.70 -23.56
C LEU A 63 -17.84 5.98 -23.39
N LYS A 64 -17.48 7.24 -23.15
CA LYS A 64 -16.10 7.63 -22.86
C LYS A 64 -15.57 6.94 -21.61
N TRP A 65 -16.36 6.89 -20.55
CA TRP A 65 -15.98 6.26 -19.27
C TRP A 65 -15.80 4.76 -19.41
N TYR A 66 -16.72 4.11 -20.11
CA TYR A 66 -16.65 2.69 -20.46
C TYR A 66 -15.34 2.34 -21.17
N GLY A 67 -14.94 3.14 -22.16
CA GLY A 67 -13.67 2.93 -22.86
C GLY A 67 -12.44 2.96 -21.92
N TYR A 68 -12.45 3.84 -20.92
CA TYR A 68 -11.39 3.84 -19.88
C TYR A 68 -11.46 2.61 -18.97
N ALA A 69 -12.65 2.18 -18.59
CA ALA A 69 -12.84 1.01 -17.74
C ALA A 69 -12.33 -0.26 -18.43
N LEU A 70 -12.69 -0.50 -19.69
CA LEU A 70 -12.19 -1.62 -20.48
C LEU A 70 -10.65 -1.62 -20.62
N LYS A 71 -10.07 -0.43 -20.85
CA LYS A 71 -8.60 -0.31 -20.91
C LYS A 71 -7.96 -0.69 -19.59
N ILE A 72 -8.53 -0.27 -18.46
CA ILE A 72 -8.05 -0.60 -17.12
C ILE A 72 -8.10 -2.11 -16.86
N GLU A 73 -9.20 -2.76 -17.24
CA GLU A 73 -9.38 -4.21 -17.09
C GLU A 73 -8.31 -5.00 -17.86
N ARG A 74 -8.15 -4.71 -19.16
CA ARG A 74 -7.13 -5.35 -20.01
C ARG A 74 -5.71 -5.14 -19.48
N MET A 75 -5.44 -3.94 -18.93
CA MET A 75 -4.14 -3.68 -18.31
C MET A 75 -3.93 -4.50 -17.03
N ASN A 76 -4.96 -4.70 -16.21
CA ASN A 76 -4.87 -5.55 -15.02
C ASN A 76 -4.66 -7.02 -15.39
N GLU A 77 -5.34 -7.54 -16.41
CA GLU A 77 -5.10 -8.90 -16.94
C GLU A 77 -3.64 -9.08 -17.36
N LYS A 78 -3.12 -8.15 -18.17
CA LYS A 78 -1.73 -8.14 -18.61
C LYS A 78 -0.77 -8.11 -17.42
N LEU A 79 -0.98 -7.21 -16.46
CA LEU A 79 -0.11 -7.06 -15.29
C LEU A 79 -0.15 -8.28 -14.37
N ASN A 80 -1.29 -8.95 -14.22
CA ASN A 80 -1.38 -10.19 -13.48
C ASN A 80 -0.49 -11.29 -14.08
N MET A 81 -0.54 -11.47 -15.40
CA MET A 81 0.34 -12.40 -16.10
C MET A 81 1.82 -12.03 -15.93
N GLN A 82 2.15 -10.76 -16.16
CA GLN A 82 3.52 -10.27 -16.03
C GLN A 82 4.09 -10.41 -14.62
N CYS A 83 3.28 -10.20 -13.58
CA CYS A 83 3.69 -10.43 -12.18
C CYS A 83 4.03 -11.90 -11.92
N GLY A 84 3.23 -12.84 -12.45
CA GLY A 84 3.52 -14.26 -12.36
C GLY A 84 4.81 -14.67 -13.12
N GLU A 85 4.96 -14.18 -14.34
CA GLU A 85 6.14 -14.46 -15.18
C GLU A 85 7.43 -13.93 -14.54
N ILE A 86 7.44 -12.66 -14.10
CA ILE A 86 8.65 -12.07 -13.49
C ILE A 86 9.01 -12.76 -12.19
N THR A 87 8.03 -13.07 -11.35
CA THR A 87 8.26 -13.79 -10.10
C THR A 87 8.87 -15.15 -10.37
N LYS A 88 8.27 -15.92 -11.28
CA LYS A 88 8.79 -17.25 -11.68
C LYS A 88 10.23 -17.18 -12.20
N ARG A 89 10.55 -16.18 -13.04
CA ARG A 89 11.89 -16.00 -13.59
C ARG A 89 12.91 -15.69 -12.50
N TYR A 90 12.61 -14.73 -11.62
CA TYR A 90 13.52 -14.31 -10.54
C TYR A 90 13.73 -15.42 -9.50
N GLU A 91 12.67 -16.17 -9.19
CA GLU A 91 12.78 -17.33 -8.28
C GLU A 91 13.56 -18.51 -8.90
N HIS A 92 13.38 -18.75 -10.20
CA HIS A 92 14.18 -19.74 -10.92
C HIS A 92 15.68 -19.38 -10.87
N ASP A 93 16.00 -18.10 -10.93
CA ASP A 93 17.37 -17.59 -10.83
C ASP A 93 17.87 -17.50 -9.37
N GLY A 94 17.10 -18.00 -8.40
CA GLY A 94 17.50 -18.15 -6.99
C GLY A 94 17.18 -16.97 -6.09
N LEU A 95 16.49 -15.92 -6.57
CA LEU A 95 15.98 -14.85 -5.74
C LEU A 95 14.64 -15.26 -5.10
N ARG A 96 14.28 -14.58 -4.01
CA ARG A 96 12.97 -14.70 -3.36
C ARG A 96 12.22 -13.41 -3.55
N CYS A 97 10.97 -13.49 -4.01
CA CYS A 97 10.25 -12.33 -4.51
C CYS A 97 8.84 -12.22 -3.92
N CYS A 98 8.39 -10.96 -3.77
CA CYS A 98 7.04 -10.61 -3.35
C CYS A 98 6.59 -9.35 -4.12
N ILE A 99 5.38 -9.36 -4.69
CA ILE A 99 4.78 -8.17 -5.28
C ILE A 99 4.26 -7.26 -4.15
N LEU A 100 4.71 -5.99 -4.13
CA LEU A 100 4.42 -5.07 -3.03
C LEU A 100 3.02 -4.46 -3.12
N LYS A 101 2.86 -3.47 -3.95
CA LYS A 101 1.63 -2.70 -4.19
C LYS A 101 1.01 -3.10 -5.54
N GLY A 102 0.10 -2.32 -6.08
CA GLY A 102 -0.47 -2.62 -7.39
C GLY A 102 -1.18 -3.97 -7.40
N GLN A 103 -0.63 -4.92 -8.14
CA GLN A 103 -1.19 -6.27 -8.26
C GLN A 103 -1.10 -7.07 -6.95
N GLY A 104 -0.09 -6.80 -6.11
CA GLY A 104 0.00 -7.38 -4.76
C GLY A 104 -1.14 -6.95 -3.81
N ASN A 105 -1.84 -5.86 -4.13
CA ASN A 105 -3.00 -5.39 -3.35
C ASN A 105 -4.35 -5.63 -4.06
N LEU A 106 -4.32 -6.02 -5.33
CA LEU A 106 -5.52 -6.18 -6.16
C LEU A 106 -6.47 -7.24 -5.58
N LEU A 107 -5.92 -8.32 -5.01
CA LEU A 107 -6.70 -9.40 -4.41
C LEU A 107 -7.44 -9.01 -3.13
N ASN A 108 -7.08 -7.89 -2.51
CA ASN A 108 -7.80 -7.33 -1.36
C ASN A 108 -9.10 -6.63 -1.76
N TYR A 109 -9.24 -6.27 -3.04
CA TYR A 109 -10.46 -5.68 -3.56
C TYR A 109 -11.57 -6.71 -3.70
N PRO A 110 -12.85 -6.32 -3.49
CA PRO A 110 -13.97 -7.19 -3.83
C PRO A 110 -13.94 -7.53 -5.33
N GLU A 111 -14.42 -8.70 -5.68
CA GLU A 111 -14.36 -9.23 -7.05
C GLU A 111 -14.89 -8.23 -8.08
N SER A 112 -16.03 -7.59 -7.78
CA SER A 112 -16.66 -6.58 -8.65
C SER A 112 -15.81 -5.33 -8.92
N LEU A 113 -14.80 -5.05 -8.08
CA LEU A 113 -13.92 -3.88 -8.23
C LEU A 113 -12.46 -4.26 -8.54
N ARG A 114 -12.12 -5.54 -8.40
CA ARG A 114 -10.73 -6.01 -8.52
C ARG A 114 -10.11 -5.56 -9.84
N MET A 115 -10.77 -5.83 -10.96
CA MET A 115 -10.25 -5.44 -12.28
C MET A 115 -10.49 -3.96 -12.63
N ARG A 116 -11.24 -3.21 -11.82
CA ARG A 116 -11.54 -1.78 -11.99
C ARG A 116 -10.52 -0.85 -11.32
N ARG A 117 -9.60 -1.39 -10.52
CA ARG A 117 -8.52 -0.60 -9.92
C ARG A 117 -7.56 -0.14 -11.01
N THR A 118 -7.30 1.18 -11.08
CA THR A 118 -6.33 1.72 -12.05
C THR A 118 -4.93 1.16 -11.77
N PRO A 119 -4.33 0.42 -12.71
CA PRO A 119 -3.02 -0.18 -12.56
C PRO A 119 -1.89 0.85 -12.65
N GLY A 120 -0.67 0.43 -12.33
CA GLY A 120 0.57 1.22 -12.44
C GLY A 120 1.72 0.34 -12.91
N ASP A 121 2.87 0.54 -12.30
CA ASP A 121 4.10 -0.22 -12.43
C ASP A 121 4.05 -1.55 -11.65
N ILE A 122 4.99 -2.44 -11.93
CA ILE A 122 5.24 -3.64 -11.15
C ILE A 122 6.33 -3.33 -10.13
N ASP A 123 6.01 -3.46 -8.85
CA ASP A 123 6.95 -3.28 -7.73
C ASP A 123 7.26 -4.66 -7.15
N LEU A 124 8.45 -5.17 -7.43
CA LEU A 124 8.90 -6.49 -7.03
C LEU A 124 9.92 -6.38 -5.89
N TRP A 125 9.55 -6.77 -4.69
CA TRP A 125 10.50 -6.88 -3.58
C TRP A 125 11.29 -8.17 -3.71
N CYS A 126 12.62 -8.04 -3.84
CA CYS A 126 13.55 -9.15 -4.00
C CYS A 126 14.55 -9.19 -2.86
N ILE A 127 14.81 -10.40 -2.37
CA ILE A 127 15.87 -10.69 -1.42
C ILE A 127 16.69 -11.88 -1.92
N THR A 128 17.95 -11.91 -1.49
CA THR A 128 18.80 -13.08 -1.69
C THR A 128 18.44 -14.17 -0.69
N PRO A 129 18.61 -15.45 -1.03
CA PRO A 129 18.47 -16.54 -0.08
C PRO A 129 19.48 -16.39 1.06
N PRO A 130 19.21 -16.99 2.25
CA PRO A 130 20.18 -17.04 3.34
C PRO A 130 21.51 -17.66 2.87
N SER A 131 22.63 -17.18 3.43
CA SER A 131 23.96 -17.73 3.14
C SER A 131 23.99 -19.24 3.34
N GLY A 132 24.36 -19.99 2.30
CA GLY A 132 24.45 -21.46 2.33
C GLY A 132 23.45 -22.20 1.44
N LEU A 133 22.45 -21.56 0.85
CA LEU A 133 21.65 -22.18 -0.19
C LEU A 133 22.41 -22.18 -1.50
N SER A 134 22.65 -23.36 -2.05
CA SER A 134 23.25 -23.57 -3.37
C SER A 134 22.32 -22.94 -4.43
N MET A 135 22.81 -21.93 -5.12
CA MET A 135 22.11 -21.35 -6.26
C MET A 135 22.06 -22.36 -7.41
N PRO A 136 20.87 -22.75 -7.92
CA PRO A 136 20.78 -23.80 -8.93
C PRO A 136 21.34 -23.39 -10.30
N ASN A 137 21.56 -22.10 -10.55
CA ASN A 137 21.97 -21.59 -11.86
C ASN A 137 23.42 -21.12 -11.93
N ALA A 138 24.17 -21.56 -12.97
CA ALA A 138 25.54 -21.15 -13.22
C ALA A 138 25.71 -19.63 -13.38
N THR A 139 24.67 -18.95 -13.92
CA THR A 139 24.64 -17.50 -14.16
C THR A 139 24.74 -16.69 -12.84
N LEU A 140 24.24 -17.23 -11.73
CA LEU A 140 24.31 -16.58 -10.43
C LEU A 140 25.54 -16.99 -9.62
N ARG A 141 26.24 -18.07 -9.99
CA ARG A 141 27.52 -18.47 -9.36
C ARG A 141 28.58 -17.38 -9.47
N ASP A 142 28.57 -16.63 -10.57
CA ASP A 142 29.50 -15.50 -10.76
C ASP A 142 29.19 -14.31 -9.83
N TYR A 143 27.99 -14.28 -9.22
CA TYR A 143 27.52 -13.24 -8.30
C TYR A 143 27.55 -13.66 -6.84
N THR A 144 28.10 -14.82 -6.50
CA THR A 144 28.26 -15.32 -5.11
C THR A 144 29.08 -14.39 -4.21
N ASN A 145 29.86 -13.48 -4.81
CA ASN A 145 30.63 -12.47 -4.07
C ASN A 145 29.79 -11.26 -3.66
N TYR A 146 28.56 -11.13 -4.16
CA TYR A 146 27.65 -10.04 -3.80
C TYR A 146 26.58 -10.56 -2.85
N HIS A 147 26.50 -9.97 -1.66
CA HIS A 147 25.51 -10.31 -0.65
C HIS A 147 24.43 -9.25 -0.54
N GLY A 148 23.21 -9.66 -0.20
CA GLY A 148 22.11 -8.76 0.11
C GLY A 148 21.76 -7.82 -1.04
N ILE A 149 21.74 -6.53 -0.76
CA ILE A 149 21.30 -5.49 -1.70
C ILE A 149 22.14 -5.44 -2.98
N ASN A 150 23.47 -5.57 -2.85
CA ASN A 150 24.38 -5.52 -4.00
C ASN A 150 24.12 -6.66 -4.97
N ALA A 151 23.81 -7.84 -4.48
CA ALA A 151 23.45 -8.97 -5.32
C ALA A 151 22.19 -8.71 -6.14
N VAL A 152 21.16 -8.11 -5.56
CA VAL A 152 19.92 -7.73 -6.27
C VAL A 152 20.22 -6.67 -7.32
N ILE A 153 21.02 -5.65 -7.01
CA ILE A 153 21.40 -4.59 -7.95
C ILE A 153 22.15 -5.17 -9.15
N GLU A 154 23.16 -6.00 -8.92
CA GLU A 154 23.95 -6.60 -9.98
C GLU A 154 23.15 -7.60 -10.81
N TYR A 155 22.26 -8.37 -10.18
CA TYR A 155 21.32 -9.22 -10.91
C TYR A 155 20.47 -8.42 -11.90
N VAL A 156 19.89 -7.28 -11.49
CA VAL A 156 19.11 -6.42 -12.39
C VAL A 156 19.98 -5.86 -13.53
N ARG A 157 21.19 -5.40 -13.23
CA ARG A 157 22.14 -4.94 -14.28
C ARG A 157 22.50 -6.04 -15.27
N MET A 158 22.65 -7.27 -14.79
CA MET A 158 22.86 -8.44 -15.66
C MET A 158 21.66 -8.64 -16.59
N GLN A 159 20.41 -8.46 -16.14
CA GLN A 159 19.24 -8.59 -17.01
C GLN A 159 19.27 -7.60 -18.19
N TYR A 160 19.78 -6.38 -18.00
CA TYR A 160 20.00 -5.44 -19.12
C TYR A 160 21.02 -5.98 -20.12
N ARG A 161 22.17 -6.49 -19.63
CA ARG A 161 23.21 -7.06 -20.48
C ARG A 161 22.72 -8.27 -21.29
N LEU A 162 22.00 -9.19 -20.63
CA LEU A 162 21.45 -10.39 -21.28
C LEU A 162 20.41 -10.07 -22.35
N GLN A 163 19.67 -8.97 -22.22
CA GLN A 163 18.70 -8.51 -23.20
C GLN A 163 19.33 -7.61 -24.30
N GLY A 164 20.64 -7.41 -24.28
CA GLY A 164 21.35 -6.54 -25.25
C GLY A 164 20.94 -5.06 -25.10
N ILE A 165 20.44 -4.64 -23.95
CA ILE A 165 20.04 -3.26 -23.71
C ILE A 165 21.27 -2.49 -23.21
N ASP A 166 21.74 -1.53 -24.03
CA ASP A 166 22.85 -0.65 -23.67
C ASP A 166 22.38 0.43 -22.67
N ALA A 167 22.15 0.01 -21.44
CA ALA A 167 21.79 0.89 -20.33
C ALA A 167 22.39 0.40 -19.01
N ASN A 168 22.86 1.33 -18.18
CA ASN A 168 23.30 1.05 -16.82
C ASN A 168 22.33 1.72 -15.84
N PRO A 169 21.32 0.99 -15.34
CA PRO A 169 20.31 1.55 -14.45
C PRO A 169 20.95 1.98 -13.15
N LYS A 170 20.60 3.19 -12.71
CA LYS A 170 21.08 3.76 -11.46
C LYS A 170 20.19 3.29 -10.30
N ALA A 171 20.82 2.63 -9.34
CA ALA A 171 20.13 2.24 -8.13
C ALA A 171 19.72 3.46 -7.30
N CYS A 172 18.51 3.45 -6.76
CA CYS A 172 18.02 4.36 -5.73
C CYS A 172 18.25 3.73 -4.34
N TYR A 173 17.94 4.42 -3.26
CA TYR A 173 18.10 3.88 -1.90
C TYR A 173 17.28 2.61 -1.65
N HIS A 174 16.17 2.42 -2.32
CA HIS A 174 15.22 1.33 -2.06
C HIS A 174 14.92 0.44 -3.28
N HIS A 175 15.16 0.89 -4.50
CA HIS A 175 14.91 0.13 -5.71
C HIS A 175 15.90 0.43 -6.82
N ILE A 176 15.86 -0.40 -7.86
CA ILE A 176 16.48 -0.20 -9.16
C ILE A 176 15.45 -0.51 -10.24
N ASP A 177 15.42 0.31 -11.31
CA ASP A 177 14.59 0.03 -12.49
C ASP A 177 15.12 -1.21 -13.22
N ALA A 178 14.27 -2.19 -13.47
CA ALA A 178 14.58 -3.35 -14.31
C ALA A 178 14.18 -3.10 -15.77
N PRO A 179 14.63 -3.94 -16.73
CA PRO A 179 14.11 -3.88 -18.09
C PRO A 179 12.58 -3.95 -18.10
N SER A 180 11.95 -3.10 -18.91
CA SER A 180 10.49 -3.09 -19.03
C SER A 180 9.98 -4.40 -19.63
N MET A 181 8.83 -4.87 -19.15
CA MET A 181 8.14 -6.04 -19.70
C MET A 181 7.02 -5.59 -20.63
N ASP A 182 7.24 -5.66 -21.92
CA ASP A 182 6.25 -5.27 -22.95
C ASP A 182 5.62 -3.89 -22.63
N GLY A 183 6.48 -2.90 -22.40
CA GLY A 183 6.12 -1.53 -22.09
C GLY A 183 5.65 -1.27 -20.65
N THR A 184 5.59 -2.30 -19.80
CA THR A 184 5.31 -2.14 -18.36
C THR A 184 6.60 -1.83 -17.62
N LYS A 185 6.61 -0.74 -16.83
CA LYS A 185 7.74 -0.41 -15.96
C LYS A 185 7.82 -1.41 -14.81
N VAL A 186 9.03 -1.87 -14.49
CA VAL A 186 9.33 -2.78 -13.38
C VAL A 186 10.33 -2.12 -12.46
N GLU A 187 9.99 -2.01 -11.18
CA GLU A 187 10.88 -1.55 -10.11
C GLU A 187 11.22 -2.73 -9.19
N VAL A 188 12.50 -3.06 -9.11
CA VAL A 188 12.99 -4.12 -8.23
C VAL A 188 13.43 -3.49 -6.92
N HIS A 189 12.66 -3.73 -5.88
CA HIS A 189 12.88 -3.23 -4.54
C HIS A 189 13.74 -4.21 -3.74
N TYR A 190 14.82 -3.75 -3.15
CA TYR A 190 15.59 -4.47 -2.12
C TYR A 190 15.29 -3.94 -0.72
N ARG A 191 14.51 -2.85 -0.62
CA ARG A 191 13.85 -2.34 0.59
C ARG A 191 12.41 -2.02 0.24
N PRO A 192 11.41 -2.54 0.96
CA PRO A 192 10.00 -2.29 0.64
C PRO A 192 9.61 -0.81 0.73
N ALA A 193 10.14 -0.13 1.73
CA ALA A 193 9.92 1.30 1.99
C ALA A 193 11.16 1.92 2.63
N PHE A 194 11.13 3.24 2.85
CA PHE A 194 12.18 3.95 3.59
C PHE A 194 11.62 5.14 4.36
N LEU A 195 12.35 5.56 5.39
CA LEU A 195 12.11 6.78 6.15
C LEU A 195 13.37 7.64 6.11
N ARG A 196 13.19 8.95 6.32
CA ARG A 196 14.29 9.92 6.26
C ARG A 196 15.08 9.98 7.56
N SER A 197 14.40 9.74 8.69
CA SER A 197 15.05 9.63 10.01
C SER A 197 15.86 8.33 10.08
N PRO A 198 17.20 8.39 10.31
CA PRO A 198 18.07 7.20 10.29
C PRO A 198 17.65 6.13 11.29
N LEU A 199 17.34 6.52 12.53
CA LEU A 199 16.93 5.59 13.58
C LEU A 199 15.61 4.89 13.27
N ARG A 200 14.62 5.65 12.80
CA ARG A 200 13.31 5.09 12.43
C ARG A 200 13.39 4.24 11.19
N ASN A 201 14.21 4.65 10.22
CA ASN A 201 14.47 3.86 9.03
C ASN A 201 15.17 2.54 9.38
N TRP A 202 16.17 2.56 10.26
CA TRP A 202 16.82 1.35 10.74
C TRP A 202 15.82 0.37 11.39
N ARG A 203 14.96 0.86 12.30
CA ARG A 203 13.90 0.04 12.93
C ARG A 203 12.95 -0.56 11.88
N MET A 204 12.55 0.24 10.91
CA MET A 204 11.64 -0.18 9.85
C MET A 204 12.28 -1.26 8.96
N GLN A 205 13.57 -1.10 8.54
CA GLN A 205 14.26 -2.09 7.73
C GLN A 205 14.37 -3.42 8.50
N ARG A 206 14.77 -3.39 9.79
CA ARG A 206 14.85 -4.59 10.63
C ARG A 206 13.49 -5.29 10.77
N TRP A 207 12.43 -4.52 10.88
CA TRP A 207 11.07 -5.06 10.95
C TRP A 207 10.69 -5.75 9.63
N PHE A 208 10.92 -5.14 8.48
CA PHE A 208 10.66 -5.78 7.18
C PHE A 208 11.55 -7.00 6.94
N GLU A 209 12.81 -6.96 7.32
CA GLU A 209 13.71 -8.12 7.25
C GLU A 209 13.17 -9.32 8.05
N HIS A 210 12.66 -9.05 9.26
CA HIS A 210 12.05 -10.08 10.10
C HIS A 210 10.81 -10.73 9.46
N HIS A 211 10.00 -9.94 8.78
CA HIS A 211 8.75 -10.39 8.13
C HIS A 211 8.91 -10.78 6.66
N ALA A 212 10.14 -10.73 6.11
CA ALA A 212 10.37 -11.02 4.70
C ALA A 212 9.98 -12.46 4.33
N ASP A 213 10.34 -13.42 5.16
CA ASP A 213 10.15 -14.84 4.91
C ASP A 213 8.68 -15.21 4.72
N GLU A 214 7.81 -14.70 5.58
CA GLU A 214 6.37 -14.94 5.49
C GLU A 214 5.74 -14.32 4.25
N CYS A 215 6.21 -13.11 3.85
CA CYS A 215 5.74 -12.46 2.63
C CYS A 215 6.17 -13.21 1.36
N MET A 216 7.43 -13.66 1.28
CA MET A 216 7.96 -14.40 0.14
C MET A 216 7.27 -15.77 -0.04
N LYS A 217 6.77 -16.33 1.04
CA LYS A 217 6.07 -17.61 1.04
C LYS A 217 4.55 -17.48 0.81
N ASN A 218 3.97 -16.29 0.96
CA ASN A 218 2.54 -16.06 0.79
C ASN A 218 2.14 -16.04 -0.70
N LYS A 219 2.13 -17.22 -1.32
CA LYS A 219 1.82 -17.39 -2.75
C LYS A 219 0.34 -17.18 -3.05
N THR A 220 0.06 -16.54 -4.16
CA THR A 220 -1.29 -16.36 -4.70
C THR A 220 -1.58 -17.37 -5.80
N HIS A 221 -2.86 -17.59 -6.13
CA HIS A 221 -3.27 -18.39 -7.28
C HIS A 221 -2.82 -17.81 -8.64
N LEU A 222 -2.36 -16.54 -8.67
CA LEU A 222 -1.83 -15.86 -9.86
C LEU A 222 -0.33 -16.13 -10.08
N GLY A 223 0.30 -16.97 -9.24
CA GLY A 223 1.69 -17.40 -9.42
C GLY A 223 2.76 -16.45 -8.86
N PHE A 224 2.37 -15.41 -8.13
CA PHE A 224 3.30 -14.54 -7.40
C PHE A 224 2.99 -14.52 -5.90
N SER A 225 3.96 -14.10 -5.09
CA SER A 225 3.74 -13.87 -3.66
C SER A 225 3.29 -12.44 -3.41
N MET A 226 2.50 -12.23 -2.34
CA MET A 226 2.08 -10.93 -1.85
C MET A 226 2.36 -10.82 -0.35
N MET A 227 2.38 -9.60 0.19
CA MET A 227 2.54 -9.40 1.63
C MET A 227 1.39 -10.05 2.41
N THR A 228 1.70 -10.58 3.60
CA THR A 228 0.67 -11.02 4.56
C THR A 228 -0.17 -9.81 5.00
N SER A 229 -1.40 -10.04 5.46
CA SER A 229 -2.32 -8.94 5.76
C SER A 229 -1.78 -7.95 6.79
N SER A 230 -1.10 -8.42 7.83
CA SER A 230 -0.47 -7.57 8.85
C SER A 230 0.67 -6.73 8.28
N VAL A 231 1.56 -7.34 7.50
CA VAL A 231 2.69 -6.65 6.88
C VAL A 231 2.19 -5.64 5.83
N ASN A 232 1.17 -5.99 5.08
CA ASN A 232 0.57 -5.13 4.07
C ASN A 232 -0.03 -3.84 4.66
N VAL A 233 -0.72 -3.94 5.80
CA VAL A 233 -1.27 -2.76 6.52
C VAL A 233 -0.14 -1.82 6.97
N VAL A 234 0.95 -2.34 7.52
CA VAL A 234 2.11 -1.53 7.92
C VAL A 234 2.81 -0.95 6.70
N TYR A 235 3.03 -1.75 5.65
CA TYR A 235 3.66 -1.31 4.42
C TYR A 235 2.92 -0.16 3.74
N HIS A 236 1.60 -0.29 3.57
CA HIS A 236 0.79 0.78 2.97
C HIS A 236 0.87 2.09 3.74
N MET A 237 0.92 2.03 5.08
CA MET A 237 1.11 3.23 5.90
C MET A 237 2.47 3.87 5.64
N CYS A 238 3.56 3.08 5.57
CA CYS A 238 4.90 3.57 5.23
C CYS A 238 4.91 4.20 3.82
N HIS A 239 4.28 3.54 2.85
CA HIS A 239 4.19 3.99 1.47
C HIS A 239 3.42 5.32 1.35
N LEU A 240 2.26 5.44 1.98
CA LEU A 240 1.49 6.70 2.03
C LEU A 240 2.32 7.84 2.67
N TYR A 241 3.02 7.52 3.77
CA TYR A 241 3.84 8.51 4.49
C TYR A 241 5.03 8.99 3.65
N THR A 242 5.70 8.11 2.92
CA THR A 242 6.77 8.48 2.00
C THR A 242 6.25 9.39 0.90
N HIS A 243 5.12 9.03 0.28
CA HIS A 243 4.57 9.77 -0.85
C HIS A 243 4.06 11.17 -0.49
N ILE A 244 3.56 11.41 0.73
CA ILE A 244 3.14 12.76 1.12
C ILE A 244 4.30 13.75 1.08
N PHE A 245 5.54 13.29 1.31
CA PHE A 245 6.75 14.13 1.19
C PHE A 245 7.26 14.24 -0.25
N GLU A 246 7.06 13.23 -1.09
CA GLU A 246 7.60 13.20 -2.45
C GLU A 246 6.75 13.95 -3.46
N GLY A 247 5.51 13.59 -3.61
CA GLY A 247 4.63 14.15 -4.65
C GLY A 247 3.21 14.40 -4.15
N GLY A 248 2.73 13.58 -3.28
CA GLY A 248 1.36 13.57 -2.76
C GLY A 248 0.74 12.19 -2.80
N VAL A 249 -0.39 12.08 -2.16
CA VAL A 249 -1.21 10.87 -2.08
C VAL A 249 -2.55 11.15 -2.76
N GLY A 250 -3.11 10.16 -3.46
CA GLY A 250 -4.45 10.23 -4.04
C GLY A 250 -5.43 9.28 -3.37
N LEU A 251 -6.71 9.40 -3.71
CA LEU A 251 -7.75 8.53 -3.15
C LEU A 251 -7.57 7.07 -3.58
N ARG A 252 -6.93 6.78 -4.72
CA ARG A 252 -6.63 5.40 -5.12
C ARG A 252 -5.76 4.70 -4.09
N GLN A 253 -4.68 5.35 -3.61
CA GLN A 253 -3.80 4.75 -2.62
C GLN A 253 -4.48 4.58 -1.26
N LEU A 254 -5.38 5.51 -0.90
CA LEU A 254 -6.20 5.37 0.32
C LEU A 254 -7.24 4.25 0.18
N MET A 255 -7.78 4.02 -1.01
CA MET A 255 -8.67 2.90 -1.29
C MET A 255 -7.91 1.57 -1.23
N ASP A 256 -6.68 1.51 -1.75
CA ASP A 256 -5.79 0.36 -1.56
C ASP A 256 -5.61 0.04 -0.08
N TYR A 257 -5.36 1.06 0.74
CA TYR A 257 -5.21 0.90 2.18
C TYR A 257 -6.51 0.52 2.89
N TYR A 258 -7.65 1.09 2.49
CA TYR A 258 -8.97 0.72 3.02
C TYR A 258 -9.25 -0.77 2.85
N PHE A 259 -9.02 -1.31 1.64
CA PHE A 259 -9.24 -2.74 1.40
C PHE A 259 -8.22 -3.63 2.10
N ALA A 260 -6.96 -3.19 2.22
CA ALA A 260 -5.96 -3.90 3.03
C ALA A 260 -6.38 -3.99 4.51
N LEU A 261 -6.89 -2.89 5.09
CA LEU A 261 -7.43 -2.86 6.47
C LEU A 261 -8.63 -3.80 6.63
N ARG A 262 -9.51 -3.88 5.64
CA ARG A 262 -10.71 -4.76 5.68
C ARG A 262 -10.31 -6.23 5.68
N VAL A 263 -9.37 -6.62 4.81
CA VAL A 263 -8.85 -8.01 4.77
C VAL A 263 -8.15 -8.34 6.07
N TRP A 264 -7.23 -7.49 6.53
CA TRP A 264 -6.54 -7.70 7.79
C TRP A 264 -7.51 -7.82 8.99
N HIS A 265 -8.54 -6.98 9.06
CA HIS A 265 -9.55 -7.07 10.12
C HIS A 265 -10.29 -8.40 10.10
N ASN A 266 -10.67 -8.89 8.92
CA ASN A 266 -11.32 -10.19 8.76
C ASN A 266 -10.39 -11.33 9.22
N ASP A 267 -9.10 -11.28 8.85
CA ASP A 267 -8.11 -12.28 9.29
C ASP A 267 -7.92 -12.25 10.82
N VAL A 268 -7.92 -11.07 11.46
CA VAL A 268 -7.87 -10.93 12.92
C VAL A 268 -9.11 -11.57 13.58
N MET A 269 -10.30 -11.38 13.00
CA MET A 269 -11.54 -11.95 13.54
C MET A 269 -11.57 -13.47 13.37
N GLU A 270 -11.14 -13.99 12.22
CA GLU A 270 -11.03 -15.43 11.96
C GLU A 270 -10.05 -16.09 12.94
N CYS A 271 -8.88 -15.50 13.17
CA CYS A 271 -7.93 -16.00 14.18
C CYS A 271 -8.53 -16.06 15.59
N LYS A 272 -9.28 -15.03 16.00
CA LYS A 272 -9.95 -15.00 17.31
C LYS A 272 -11.03 -16.09 17.43
N ASP A 273 -11.80 -16.29 16.39
CA ASP A 273 -12.85 -17.33 16.35
C ASP A 273 -12.23 -18.72 16.46
N LEU A 274 -11.14 -19.01 15.73
CA LEU A 274 -10.40 -20.27 15.83
C LEU A 274 -9.80 -20.49 17.23
N GLN A 275 -9.23 -19.45 17.84
CA GLN A 275 -8.73 -19.51 19.22
C GLN A 275 -9.83 -19.80 20.23
N SER A 276 -10.99 -19.17 20.08
CA SER A 276 -12.14 -19.38 20.98
C SER A 276 -12.71 -20.79 20.89
N GLN A 277 -12.58 -21.43 19.75
CA GLN A 277 -13.03 -22.82 19.50
C GLN A 277 -11.97 -23.87 19.86
N GLY A 278 -10.79 -23.45 20.36
CA GLY A 278 -9.68 -24.37 20.68
C GLY A 278 -9.04 -25.05 19.45
N MET A 279 -9.37 -24.55 18.24
CA MET A 279 -8.85 -25.09 16.98
C MET A 279 -7.55 -24.40 16.53
N TRP A 280 -7.10 -23.38 17.26
CA TRP A 280 -5.83 -22.71 17.00
C TRP A 280 -4.69 -23.50 17.65
N SER A 281 -3.73 -23.96 16.86
CA SER A 281 -2.43 -24.45 17.32
C SER A 281 -1.32 -23.56 16.77
N GLU A 282 -0.20 -23.44 17.51
CA GLU A 282 0.98 -22.65 17.08
C GLU A 282 1.59 -23.10 15.74
N GLY A 283 1.10 -24.17 15.13
CA GLY A 283 1.52 -24.68 13.83
C GLY A 283 0.67 -24.22 12.63
N LEU A 284 -0.42 -23.50 12.84
CA LEU A 284 -1.40 -23.12 11.80
C LEU A 284 -1.11 -21.81 11.07
N GLY A 285 0.14 -21.34 11.01
CA GLY A 285 0.55 -20.16 10.25
C GLY A 285 1.07 -19.02 11.12
N THR A 286 1.53 -17.93 10.50
CA THR A 286 1.99 -16.73 11.18
C THR A 286 0.81 -16.04 11.85
N PRO A 287 0.84 -15.75 13.17
CA PRO A 287 -0.24 -15.06 13.86
C PRO A 287 -0.51 -13.70 13.22
N VAL A 288 -1.78 -13.40 12.95
CA VAL A 288 -2.18 -12.07 12.46
C VAL A 288 -2.02 -11.06 13.60
N MET A 289 -1.27 -9.98 13.36
CA MET A 289 -1.04 -8.93 14.35
C MET A 289 -2.35 -8.25 14.74
N SER A 290 -2.55 -8.04 16.04
CA SER A 290 -3.66 -7.25 16.58
C SER A 290 -3.52 -5.76 16.21
N ALA A 291 -4.60 -4.98 16.34
CA ALA A 291 -4.58 -3.53 16.11
C ALA A 291 -3.54 -2.81 17.00
N GLN A 292 -3.30 -3.32 18.21
CA GLN A 292 -2.34 -2.74 19.14
C GLN A 292 -0.91 -2.99 18.67
N GLU A 293 -0.60 -4.20 18.20
CA GLU A 293 0.73 -4.54 17.67
C GLU A 293 1.01 -3.75 16.39
N VAL A 294 0.05 -3.70 15.45
CA VAL A 294 0.17 -2.86 14.25
C VAL A 294 0.42 -1.39 14.63
N MET A 295 -0.34 -0.86 15.60
CA MET A 295 -0.15 0.51 16.06
C MET A 295 1.17 0.74 16.79
N ALA A 296 1.65 -0.23 17.55
CA ALA A 296 2.97 -0.15 18.22
C ALA A 296 4.08 -0.05 17.17
N VAL A 297 4.03 -0.88 16.12
CA VAL A 297 4.97 -0.82 14.99
C VAL A 297 4.92 0.53 14.29
N ILE A 298 3.72 1.00 13.87
CA ILE A 298 3.54 2.29 13.19
C ILE A 298 4.03 3.46 14.04
N ARG A 299 3.80 3.44 15.37
CA ARG A 299 4.31 4.46 16.31
C ARG A 299 5.82 4.40 16.44
N SER A 300 6.42 3.21 16.46
CA SER A 300 7.89 3.05 16.53
C SER A 300 8.59 3.66 15.31
N PHE A 301 7.90 3.72 14.16
CA PHE A 301 8.34 4.38 12.93
C PHE A 301 8.00 5.89 12.90
N GLY A 302 7.36 6.42 13.96
CA GLY A 302 7.01 7.84 14.09
C GLY A 302 5.78 8.30 13.33
N MET A 303 4.97 7.39 12.85
CA MET A 303 3.79 7.72 12.02
C MET A 303 2.47 7.80 12.80
N GLY A 304 2.50 7.78 14.15
CA GLY A 304 1.29 7.74 14.97
C GLY A 304 0.30 8.90 14.73
N LYS A 305 0.79 10.10 14.43
CA LYS A 305 -0.05 11.25 14.07
C LYS A 305 -0.62 11.10 12.65
N PHE A 306 0.18 10.59 11.72
CA PHE A 306 -0.21 10.41 10.33
C PHE A 306 -1.30 9.34 10.18
N VAL A 307 -1.19 8.23 10.90
CA VAL A 307 -2.20 7.17 10.85
C VAL A 307 -3.57 7.67 11.30
N GLY A 308 -3.66 8.51 12.33
CA GLY A 308 -4.92 9.13 12.74
C GLY A 308 -5.51 10.04 11.66
N ALA A 309 -4.67 10.79 10.93
CA ALA A 309 -5.12 11.58 9.80
C ALA A 309 -5.65 10.71 8.65
N VAL A 310 -4.97 9.61 8.35
CA VAL A 310 -5.40 8.64 7.32
C VAL A 310 -6.72 7.98 7.72
N MET A 311 -6.88 7.56 8.99
CA MET A 311 -8.16 6.99 9.48
C MET A 311 -9.31 7.98 9.30
N PHE A 312 -9.09 9.28 9.58
CA PHE A 312 -10.11 10.30 9.35
C PHE A 312 -10.50 10.38 7.86
N VAL A 313 -9.51 10.47 6.95
CA VAL A 313 -9.80 10.59 5.52
C VAL A 313 -10.52 9.36 4.98
N ILE A 314 -10.08 8.17 5.37
CA ILE A 314 -10.72 6.92 4.95
C ILE A 314 -12.17 6.87 5.43
N ASN A 315 -12.43 7.27 6.68
CA ASN A 315 -13.79 7.31 7.22
C ASN A 315 -14.67 8.36 6.51
N GLU A 316 -14.14 9.53 6.25
CA GLU A 316 -14.86 10.61 5.57
C GLU A 316 -15.22 10.25 4.12
N VAL A 317 -14.32 9.58 3.40
CA VAL A 317 -14.49 9.27 1.98
C VAL A 317 -15.18 7.93 1.76
N PHE A 318 -14.78 6.89 2.51
CA PHE A 318 -15.21 5.51 2.30
C PHE A 318 -16.07 4.98 3.45
N GLY A 319 -16.27 5.75 4.53
CA GLY A 319 -17.23 5.42 5.57
C GLY A 319 -18.65 5.61 5.03
N GLY A 320 -19.42 4.53 4.89
CA GLY A 320 -20.84 4.61 4.48
C GLY A 320 -21.68 5.33 5.54
N ALA A 321 -22.74 6.02 5.13
CA ALA A 321 -23.80 6.44 6.04
C ALA A 321 -24.46 5.16 6.56
N ASN A 322 -24.27 4.88 7.86
CA ASN A 322 -24.90 3.77 8.60
C ASN A 322 -24.31 2.35 8.38
N GLU A 323 -23.16 2.05 8.97
CA GLU A 323 -22.96 0.70 9.51
C GLU A 323 -23.92 0.40 10.71
N ASN A 324 -24.82 1.34 11.04
CA ASN A 324 -25.81 1.23 12.11
C ASN A 324 -27.11 0.51 11.72
N GLU A 325 -27.32 0.13 10.49
CA GLU A 325 -28.41 -0.76 10.14
C GLU A 325 -28.02 -2.20 10.50
N LYS A 326 -28.46 -2.56 11.71
CA LYS A 326 -28.52 -3.92 12.23
C LYS A 326 -29.13 -4.84 11.16
N GLY A 327 -28.34 -5.76 10.63
CA GLY A 327 -28.94 -6.95 10.02
C GLY A 327 -28.35 -7.51 8.74
N GLN A 328 -27.39 -6.87 8.10
CA GLN A 328 -26.72 -7.54 6.98
C GLN A 328 -25.22 -7.62 7.24
N ARG A 329 -24.80 -8.66 7.98
CA ARG A 329 -23.49 -9.27 7.78
C ARG A 329 -23.44 -9.78 6.33
N ARG A 330 -23.20 -8.89 5.36
CA ARG A 330 -22.64 -9.33 4.09
C ARG A 330 -21.23 -9.78 4.40
N THR A 331 -21.11 -11.04 4.71
CA THR A 331 -19.86 -11.77 4.73
C THR A 331 -19.24 -11.59 3.36
N TRP A 332 -18.18 -10.81 3.29
CA TRP A 332 -17.18 -10.92 2.24
C TRP A 332 -16.51 -12.29 2.48
N ARG A 333 -17.22 -13.37 2.06
CA ARG A 333 -16.59 -14.69 2.02
C ARG A 333 -15.44 -14.61 1.04
N LYS A 334 -14.26 -15.09 1.44
CA LYS A 334 -13.26 -15.57 0.49
C LYS A 334 -14.02 -16.46 -0.49
N THR A 335 -14.30 -15.99 -1.70
CA THR A 335 -14.68 -16.85 -2.79
C THR A 335 -13.47 -17.73 -3.07
N ASP A 336 -13.71 -19.01 -3.25
CA ASP A 336 -12.75 -20.10 -3.46
C ASP A 336 -11.54 -19.64 -4.28
N GLY A 337 -10.34 -19.60 -3.67
CA GLY A 337 -9.09 -19.22 -4.34
C GLY A 337 -8.16 -18.31 -3.57
N GLY A 338 -8.45 -17.94 -2.32
CA GLY A 338 -7.44 -17.35 -1.45
C GLY A 338 -6.36 -18.37 -1.09
N PRO A 339 -5.09 -17.96 -0.90
CA PRO A 339 -4.04 -18.89 -0.58
C PRO A 339 -4.38 -19.64 0.71
N GLN A 340 -4.61 -20.94 0.62
CA GLN A 340 -4.45 -21.85 1.75
C GLN A 340 -2.93 -21.88 2.00
N ALA A 341 -2.50 -21.21 3.05
CA ALA A 341 -1.13 -21.32 3.51
C ALA A 341 -0.99 -22.62 4.31
N ASP A 342 -0.57 -23.69 3.65
CA ASP A 342 0.09 -24.78 4.34
C ASP A 342 1.46 -24.29 4.77
N PHE A 343 1.62 -23.94 6.03
CA PHE A 343 2.91 -23.53 6.55
C PHE A 343 3.26 -24.16 7.89
N VAL A 344 4.28 -25.01 7.82
CA VAL A 344 5.07 -25.52 8.96
C VAL A 344 6.39 -24.71 9.01
N GLY A 345 6.66 -24.04 10.11
CA GLY A 345 7.95 -23.37 10.35
C GLY A 345 7.98 -22.60 11.66
N LYS A 346 8.43 -23.26 12.74
CA LYS A 346 8.71 -22.61 14.03
C LYS A 346 9.90 -21.66 13.92
N ARG A 347 9.77 -20.42 14.40
CA ARG A 347 10.86 -19.65 14.99
C ARG A 347 10.38 -18.71 16.09
N GLU A 348 11.17 -18.61 17.15
CA GLU A 348 10.83 -18.05 18.45
C GLU A 348 10.65 -16.53 18.45
N SER A 349 9.58 -16.09 19.10
CA SER A 349 9.16 -14.68 19.26
C SER A 349 9.94 -13.90 20.34
N SER A 350 11.01 -14.48 20.94
CA SER A 350 11.70 -13.90 22.09
C SER A 350 12.62 -12.72 21.74
N GLU A 351 13.26 -12.72 20.57
CA GLU A 351 14.18 -11.64 20.18
C GLU A 351 13.46 -10.34 19.79
N PHE A 352 12.26 -10.42 19.23
CA PHE A 352 11.51 -9.22 18.82
C PHE A 352 10.95 -8.43 20.01
N LYS A 353 10.60 -9.13 21.10
CA LYS A 353 10.23 -8.47 22.37
C LYS A 353 11.39 -7.67 22.97
N GLN A 354 12.62 -8.09 22.78
CA GLN A 354 13.81 -7.34 23.23
C GLN A 354 14.07 -6.08 22.38
N ILE A 355 13.75 -6.08 21.10
CA ILE A 355 13.95 -4.92 20.21
C ILE A 355 12.90 -3.81 20.47
N LEU A 356 11.70 -4.18 20.90
CA LEU A 356 10.64 -3.24 21.30
C LEU A 356 10.75 -2.78 22.75
N ASN A 357 11.37 -3.57 23.62
CA ASN A 357 11.42 -3.38 25.08
C ASN A 357 12.70 -2.67 25.59
N GLY A 358 13.29 -1.79 24.81
CA GLY A 358 14.23 -0.80 25.34
C GLY A 358 13.57 0.30 26.18
N GLY A 359 12.42 0.03 26.85
CA GLY A 359 11.68 0.88 27.74
C GLY A 359 11.12 0.11 28.93
N PRO A 360 10.78 0.74 30.07
CA PRO A 360 10.51 0.08 31.34
C PRO A 360 9.26 -0.81 31.29
N GLN A 361 9.31 -1.86 32.13
CA GLN A 361 8.34 -2.94 32.31
C GLN A 361 6.88 -2.48 32.29
N ALA A 362 6.04 -3.27 31.59
CA ALA A 362 4.59 -3.05 31.50
C ALA A 362 3.92 -3.28 32.86
N ASP A 363 3.41 -2.20 33.41
CA ASP A 363 2.53 -2.16 34.55
C ASP A 363 1.09 -2.59 34.15
N ASP A 364 0.33 -3.17 35.09
CA ASP A 364 -1.08 -3.60 35.02
C ASP A 364 -2.06 -2.53 34.46
N GLY A 365 -1.61 -1.30 34.30
CA GLY A 365 -2.26 -0.22 33.56
C GLY A 365 -2.55 -0.49 32.08
N GLY A 366 -1.83 -1.42 31.43
CA GLY A 366 -1.97 -1.75 30.02
C GLY A 366 -3.31 -2.40 29.69
N GLU A 367 -3.74 -3.40 30.50
CA GLU A 367 -5.01 -4.11 30.27
C GLU A 367 -6.25 -3.23 30.56
N ARG A 368 -6.20 -2.38 31.58
CA ARG A 368 -7.28 -1.43 31.90
C ARG A 368 -7.41 -0.35 30.83
N LYS A 369 -6.28 0.14 30.30
CA LYS A 369 -6.25 1.09 29.18
C LYS A 369 -6.81 0.47 27.91
N LEU A 370 -6.57 -0.82 27.72
CA LEU A 370 -7.05 -1.63 26.61
C LEU A 370 -8.57 -1.82 26.63
N LYS A 371 -9.12 -2.22 27.79
CA LYS A 371 -10.57 -2.35 28.01
C LYS A 371 -11.27 -1.01 27.83
N ARG A 372 -10.62 0.10 28.20
CA ARG A 372 -11.12 1.45 27.99
C ARG A 372 -11.13 1.83 26.50
N ILE A 373 -10.05 1.58 25.75
CA ILE A 373 -9.97 1.84 24.30
C ILE A 373 -11.00 1.00 23.54
N ASN A 374 -11.15 -0.28 23.85
CA ASN A 374 -12.16 -1.14 23.23
C ASN A 374 -13.60 -0.74 23.58
N ARG A 375 -13.82 -0.18 24.76
CA ARG A 375 -15.12 0.42 25.16
C ARG A 375 -15.35 1.72 24.41
N GLU A 376 -14.37 2.62 24.35
CA GLU A 376 -14.42 3.90 23.62
C GLU A 376 -14.61 3.70 22.11
N LEU A 377 -14.00 2.67 21.50
CA LEU A 377 -14.22 2.30 20.09
C LEU A 377 -15.65 1.77 19.84
N LYS A 378 -16.25 1.06 20.81
CA LYS A 378 -17.66 0.62 20.75
C LYS A 378 -18.66 1.75 21.00
N GLU A 379 -18.32 2.70 21.87
CA GLU A 379 -19.17 3.83 22.24
C GLU A 379 -19.12 4.98 21.22
N ASN A 380 -18.03 5.10 20.44
CA ASN A 380 -17.78 6.24 19.52
C ASN A 380 -18.12 5.98 18.04
N ASN A 381 -18.88 4.95 17.67
CA ASN A 381 -19.30 4.67 16.29
C ASN A 381 -18.17 4.57 15.27
N PHE A 382 -16.94 4.19 15.66
CA PHE A 382 -15.85 3.95 14.72
C PHE A 382 -15.99 2.59 14.05
N ALA A 383 -15.64 2.53 12.76
CA ALA A 383 -15.69 1.28 12.03
C ALA A 383 -14.74 0.24 12.62
N PRO A 384 -15.14 -1.04 12.72
CA PRO A 384 -14.38 -2.08 13.43
C PRO A 384 -12.97 -2.36 12.86
N TRP A 385 -12.74 -2.01 11.59
CA TRP A 385 -11.46 -2.16 10.89
C TRP A 385 -10.46 -1.03 11.16
N MET A 386 -10.86 0.02 11.89
CA MET A 386 -9.94 1.10 12.24
C MET A 386 -8.91 0.64 13.27
N ILE A 387 -7.64 0.97 13.02
CA ILE A 387 -6.53 0.61 13.92
C ILE A 387 -6.27 1.65 15.02
N CYS A 388 -6.80 2.86 14.86
CA CYS A 388 -6.74 3.91 15.88
C CYS A 388 -7.86 4.94 15.69
N GLU A 389 -8.01 5.80 16.69
CA GLU A 389 -8.93 6.94 16.64
C GLU A 389 -8.53 7.93 15.53
N PRO A 390 -9.53 8.40 14.72
CA PRO A 390 -9.32 9.41 13.71
C PRO A 390 -8.86 10.76 14.30
N ASN A 391 -7.86 11.38 13.66
CA ASN A 391 -7.45 12.75 13.99
C ASN A 391 -8.08 13.72 12.99
N GLU A 392 -9.18 14.35 13.36
CA GLU A 392 -9.93 15.24 12.47
C GLU A 392 -9.10 16.41 11.95
N LYS A 393 -8.37 17.12 12.81
CA LYS A 393 -7.59 18.30 12.44
C LYS A 393 -6.53 17.99 11.36
N GLU A 394 -5.76 16.96 11.58
CA GLU A 394 -4.73 16.55 10.61
C GLU A 394 -5.36 15.84 9.40
N GLY A 395 -6.45 15.12 9.59
CA GLY A 395 -7.20 14.48 8.53
C GLY A 395 -7.82 15.47 7.55
N ARG A 396 -8.41 16.55 8.01
CA ARG A 396 -8.92 17.63 7.13
C ARG A 396 -7.80 18.27 6.31
N ARG A 397 -6.61 18.48 6.90
CA ARG A 397 -5.43 18.97 6.17
C ARG A 397 -4.97 17.97 5.10
N LEU A 398 -4.90 16.70 5.46
CA LEU A 398 -4.54 15.63 4.52
C LEU A 398 -5.53 15.53 3.37
N LEU A 399 -6.83 15.56 3.66
CA LEU A 399 -7.89 15.52 2.65
C LEU A 399 -7.80 16.71 1.70
N ASP A 400 -7.57 17.92 2.21
CA ASP A 400 -7.38 19.13 1.40
C ASP A 400 -6.17 18.99 0.45
N GLU A 401 -5.03 18.45 0.95
CA GLU A 401 -3.85 18.16 0.10
C GLU A 401 -4.16 17.12 -0.99
N ILE A 402 -4.90 16.07 -0.68
CA ILE A 402 -5.32 15.04 -1.63
C ILE A 402 -6.24 15.61 -2.71
N MET A 403 -7.22 16.40 -2.31
CA MET A 403 -8.19 16.98 -3.24
C MET A 403 -7.57 18.01 -4.17
N LYS A 404 -6.59 18.79 -3.70
CA LYS A 404 -5.82 19.74 -4.51
C LYS A 404 -4.82 19.05 -5.43
N GLY A 405 -4.11 18.05 -4.92
CA GLY A 405 -3.02 17.39 -5.62
C GLY A 405 -3.46 16.34 -6.63
N GLY A 406 -4.56 15.64 -6.36
CA GLY A 406 -4.90 14.42 -7.09
C GLY A 406 -3.88 13.30 -6.88
N ASN A 407 -3.96 12.25 -7.69
CA ASN A 407 -3.07 11.11 -7.57
C ASN A 407 -1.59 11.54 -7.74
N PHE A 408 -0.75 11.20 -6.77
CA PHE A 408 0.68 11.57 -6.70
C PHE A 408 0.96 13.08 -6.87
N GLY A 409 -0.01 13.96 -6.56
CA GLY A 409 0.14 15.40 -6.71
C GLY A 409 0.33 15.87 -8.17
N GLN A 410 -0.11 15.08 -9.14
CA GLN A 410 0.05 15.40 -10.58
C GLN A 410 -0.73 16.65 -10.98
N TYR A 411 -1.82 16.92 -10.28
CA TYR A 411 -2.72 18.04 -10.55
C TYR A 411 -2.50 19.22 -9.61
N ASP A 412 -1.46 19.19 -8.77
CA ASP A 412 -1.10 20.28 -7.89
C ASP A 412 -0.55 21.47 -8.72
N THR A 413 -1.33 22.53 -8.78
CA THR A 413 -0.97 23.75 -9.50
C THR A 413 -0.13 24.71 -8.66
N ARG A 414 -0.03 24.47 -7.35
CA ARG A 414 0.78 25.28 -6.46
C ARG A 414 2.26 25.13 -6.83
N ASP A 415 2.93 26.23 -7.03
CA ASP A 415 4.34 26.24 -7.42
C ASP A 415 4.66 25.45 -8.72
N ALA A 416 3.68 25.33 -9.66
CA ALA A 416 3.83 24.55 -10.89
C ALA A 416 5.04 24.99 -11.74
N ALA A 417 5.34 26.28 -11.78
CA ALA A 417 6.52 26.83 -12.46
C ALA A 417 7.84 26.33 -11.85
N LEU A 418 7.88 26.12 -10.54
CA LEU A 418 9.03 25.53 -9.86
C LEU A 418 9.14 24.03 -10.12
N LYS A 419 8.00 23.32 -10.14
CA LYS A 419 7.95 21.87 -10.39
C LYS A 419 8.44 21.49 -11.78
N LYS A 420 8.10 22.30 -12.80
CA LYS A 420 8.50 22.12 -14.22
C LYS A 420 9.83 22.74 -14.58
N GLY A 421 10.48 23.45 -13.67
CA GLY A 421 11.75 24.11 -13.90
C GLY A 421 12.95 23.15 -13.85
N GLY A 422 14.14 23.68 -14.17
CA GLY A 422 15.40 22.93 -14.04
C GLY A 422 15.68 22.45 -12.61
N MET A 423 16.77 21.70 -12.45
CA MET A 423 17.13 21.00 -11.20
C MET A 423 17.04 21.90 -9.94
N MET A 424 17.50 23.14 -10.00
CA MET A 424 17.46 24.07 -8.88
C MET A 424 16.03 24.47 -8.50
N LYS A 425 15.18 24.81 -9.48
CA LYS A 425 13.77 25.16 -9.26
C LYS A 425 12.99 23.97 -8.68
N HIS A 426 13.25 22.76 -9.19
CA HIS A 426 12.68 21.55 -8.65
C HIS A 426 13.12 21.27 -7.21
N GLY A 427 14.38 21.55 -6.86
CA GLY A 427 14.89 21.51 -5.49
C GLY A 427 14.13 22.45 -4.55
N ILE A 428 13.91 23.71 -4.99
CA ILE A 428 13.15 24.71 -4.23
C ILE A 428 11.69 24.27 -4.06
N TRP A 429 11.07 23.71 -5.10
CA TRP A 429 9.70 23.15 -5.01
C TRP A 429 9.61 22.05 -3.94
N LYS A 430 10.57 21.12 -3.94
CA LYS A 430 10.63 20.06 -2.91
C LYS A 430 10.81 20.63 -1.51
N LEU A 431 11.68 21.61 -1.34
CA LEU A 431 11.89 22.27 -0.04
C LEU A 431 10.62 22.95 0.46
N LYS A 432 9.94 23.73 -0.38
CA LYS A 432 8.64 24.35 -0.02
C LYS A 432 7.60 23.32 0.39
N ARG A 433 7.55 22.17 -0.28
CA ARG A 433 6.66 21.09 0.07
C ARG A 433 6.96 20.52 1.45
N VAL A 434 8.22 20.23 1.74
CA VAL A 434 8.66 19.74 3.05
C VAL A 434 8.34 20.75 4.15
N MET A 435 8.57 22.04 3.91
CA MET A 435 8.24 23.13 4.87
C MET A 435 6.74 23.18 5.20
N ARG A 436 5.84 22.87 4.26
CA ARG A 436 4.41 22.75 4.56
C ARG A 436 4.09 21.62 5.54
N LEU A 437 4.91 20.55 5.54
CA LEU A 437 4.72 19.37 6.36
C LEU A 437 5.44 19.43 7.72
N VAL A 438 6.36 20.38 7.93
CA VAL A 438 7.14 20.50 9.18
C VAL A 438 6.26 20.61 10.41
N ARG A 439 5.15 21.37 10.34
CA ARG A 439 4.23 21.53 11.48
C ARG A 439 3.53 20.25 11.86
N SER A 440 3.23 19.40 10.88
CA SER A 440 2.51 18.14 11.10
C SER A 440 3.46 16.99 11.42
N TYR A 441 4.61 16.94 10.74
CA TYR A 441 5.57 15.83 10.79
C TYR A 441 7.00 16.37 10.90
N PRO A 442 7.37 17.04 12.02
CA PRO A 442 8.63 17.80 12.12
C PRO A 442 9.87 16.91 11.96
N GLU A 443 9.89 15.75 12.57
CA GLU A 443 11.06 14.87 12.54
C GLU A 443 11.40 14.41 11.13
N GLU A 444 10.45 13.84 10.41
CA GLU A 444 10.68 13.37 9.04
C GLU A 444 11.05 14.52 8.10
N ALA A 445 10.41 15.69 8.28
CA ALA A 445 10.70 16.87 7.49
C ALA A 445 12.11 17.46 7.76
N LEU A 446 12.56 17.45 9.00
CA LEU A 446 13.91 17.95 9.35
C LEU A 446 15.03 17.03 8.86
N TRP A 447 14.77 15.70 8.80
CA TRP A 447 15.73 14.74 8.26
C TRP A 447 15.80 14.73 6.73
N GLU A 448 14.86 15.35 6.02
CA GLU A 448 14.81 15.35 4.55
C GLU A 448 16.10 15.88 3.89
N PRO A 449 16.70 17.03 4.28
CA PRO A 449 17.95 17.50 3.68
C PRO A 449 19.12 16.53 3.92
N VAL A 450 19.22 15.98 5.14
CA VAL A 450 20.27 15.04 5.52
C VAL A 450 20.14 13.75 4.71
N PHE A 451 18.91 13.22 4.60
CA PHE A 451 18.66 12.03 3.80
C PHE A 451 18.98 12.22 2.32
N ARG A 452 18.72 13.41 1.74
CA ARG A 452 19.09 13.71 0.35
C ARG A 452 20.59 13.65 0.13
N PHE A 453 21.35 14.22 1.05
CA PHE A 453 22.81 14.17 0.99
C PHE A 453 23.30 12.72 1.12
N TYR A 454 22.80 11.99 2.10
CA TYR A 454 23.10 10.56 2.26
C TYR A 454 22.73 9.75 1.00
N HIS A 455 21.56 9.98 0.42
CA HIS A 455 21.12 9.30 -0.80
C HIS A 455 22.03 9.62 -2.00
N LEU A 456 22.53 10.85 -2.10
CA LEU A 456 23.51 11.19 -3.12
C LEU A 456 24.80 10.37 -2.98
N LEU A 457 25.36 10.32 -1.77
CA LEU A 457 26.54 9.49 -1.47
C LEU A 457 26.28 8.02 -1.73
N TRP A 458 25.14 7.51 -1.29
CA TRP A 458 24.75 6.13 -1.50
C TRP A 458 24.70 5.76 -3.00
N ARG A 459 24.14 6.65 -3.84
CA ARG A 459 24.10 6.46 -5.30
C ARG A 459 25.49 6.54 -5.94
N MET A 460 26.45 7.22 -5.36
CA MET A 460 27.83 7.25 -5.85
C MET A 460 28.54 5.92 -5.58
N ILE A 461 28.26 5.27 -4.46
CA ILE A 461 28.86 4.01 -4.06
C ILE A 461 28.26 2.83 -4.89
N HIS A 462 26.97 2.92 -5.24
CA HIS A 462 26.25 1.87 -5.98
C HIS A 462 26.06 2.21 -7.48
N ARG A 463 27.02 2.94 -8.06
CA ARG A 463 27.05 3.26 -9.49
C ARG A 463 27.46 2.06 -10.35
#